data_7bbc44b49f57a5f01a94d1ee4bb72fce
#
_entry.id   7bbc44b49f57a5f01a94d1ee4bb72fce
#
_cell.length_a   1.000
_cell.length_b   1.000
_cell.length_c   1.000
_cell.angle_alpha   90.00
_cell.angle_beta   90.00
_cell.angle_gamma   90.00
#
_symmetry.space_group_name_H-M   'P 1'
#
loop_
_entity.id
_entity.type
_entity.pdbx_description
1 polymer ?
#
loop_
_entity_poly.entity_id
_entity_poly.type
_entity_poly.pdbx_seq_one_letter_code
_entity_poly.pdbx_strand_id
1 'polypeptide(L)'
;LHLSIRRQRQMCIRDRNTVKQRGIDFINCLVDFYNLDANDEKNEVAQKSAEFIDERIGIINRELGTAETELADFKQRSGLTDLTSDARLALEESSKYEQQLTENATQLRLVESLRNYVNNPKNANEVIPANVGLQDQNLGSIINQYNTMLIERKRLLRTSSENNPAVININTGIESMRHNVQTTVNSVLRGLQIAQSNLERQARKFEGRISSAPQQEKEFLTISRQQEIKATLYIMLLQKREENAIT
;
A
#
# COMPACT_ATOMS: atom_id res chain seq x y z
N LEU A 1 -3.10 -42.91 26.54
CA LEU A 1 -2.59 -42.59 25.19
C LEU A 1 -2.38 -41.09 25.00
N HIS A 2 -3.31 -40.23 25.43
CA HIS A 2 -3.18 -38.76 25.27
C HIS A 2 -2.05 -38.10 26.09
N LEU A 3 -1.73 -38.62 27.24
CA LEU A 3 -0.64 -38.14 28.11
C LEU A 3 0.75 -38.48 27.58
N SER A 4 0.88 -39.62 26.90
CA SER A 4 2.13 -40.08 26.28
C SER A 4 2.52 -39.18 25.09
N ILE A 5 1.55 -38.78 24.27
CA ILE A 5 1.78 -37.88 23.10
C ILE A 5 2.19 -36.45 23.52
N ARG A 6 1.63 -35.94 24.62
CA ARG A 6 2.05 -34.65 25.18
C ARG A 6 3.50 -34.65 25.70
N ARG A 7 3.94 -35.76 26.30
CA ARG A 7 5.34 -35.91 26.73
C ARG A 7 6.31 -35.99 25.55
N GLN A 8 5.95 -36.71 24.49
CA GLN A 8 6.78 -36.80 23.29
C GLN A 8 6.94 -35.42 22.60
N ARG A 9 5.88 -34.59 22.56
CA ARG A 9 6.00 -33.21 22.02
C ARG A 9 6.91 -32.33 22.86
N GLN A 10 6.90 -32.44 24.18
CA GLN A 10 7.84 -31.71 25.05
C GLN A 10 9.27 -32.26 24.97
N MET A 11 9.48 -33.55 24.70
CA MET A 11 10.83 -34.12 24.54
C MET A 11 11.51 -33.65 23.24
N CYS A 12 10.77 -33.40 22.16
CA CYS A 12 11.34 -32.88 20.93
C CYS A 12 11.86 -31.43 21.04
N ILE A 13 11.39 -30.69 22.05
CA ILE A 13 11.76 -29.28 22.29
C ILE A 13 12.79 -29.13 23.42
N ARG A 14 12.95 -30.17 24.24
CA ARG A 14 13.82 -30.21 25.43
C ARG A 14 15.02 -31.11 25.20
N ASP A 15 16.02 -30.60 24.53
CA ASP A 15 17.29 -31.31 24.44
C ASP A 15 18.07 -31.15 25.75
N ARG A 16 18.68 -32.25 26.22
CA ARG A 16 19.53 -32.29 27.39
C ARG A 16 20.94 -32.62 26.96
N ASN A 17 21.81 -31.62 26.97
CA ASN A 17 23.22 -31.86 26.71
C ASN A 17 23.98 -32.05 28.02
N THR A 18 24.81 -33.10 28.10
CA THR A 18 25.68 -33.36 29.25
C THR A 18 26.78 -32.37 29.39
N VAL A 19 27.14 -31.67 28.31
CA VAL A 19 28.14 -30.59 28.28
C VAL A 19 27.46 -29.24 28.23
N LYS A 20 27.44 -28.52 29.34
CA LYS A 20 26.78 -27.20 29.47
C LYS A 20 27.15 -26.21 28.36
N GLN A 21 28.42 -26.18 27.95
CA GLN A 21 28.91 -25.30 26.92
C GLN A 21 28.27 -25.58 25.56
N ARG A 22 28.14 -26.86 25.16
CA ARG A 22 27.46 -27.23 23.92
C ARG A 22 25.99 -26.80 23.89
N GLY A 23 25.32 -26.87 25.05
CA GLY A 23 23.94 -26.39 25.17
C GLY A 23 23.82 -24.88 24.98
N ILE A 24 24.75 -24.11 25.53
CA ILE A 24 24.84 -22.66 25.38
C ILE A 24 25.13 -22.30 23.90
N ASP A 25 26.12 -22.94 23.31
CA ASP A 25 26.51 -22.70 21.91
C ASP A 25 25.37 -23.02 20.94
N PHE A 26 24.62 -24.11 21.21
CA PHE A 26 23.43 -24.46 20.42
C PHE A 26 22.33 -23.42 20.52
N ILE A 27 22.04 -22.93 21.74
CA ILE A 27 21.01 -21.89 21.93
C ILE A 27 21.44 -20.58 21.29
N ASN A 28 22.70 -20.18 21.44
CA ASN A 28 23.21 -18.97 20.80
C ASN A 28 23.14 -19.08 19.27
N CYS A 29 23.57 -20.18 18.69
CA CYS A 29 23.46 -20.44 17.26
C CYS A 29 21.99 -20.43 16.80
N LEU A 30 21.06 -20.95 17.58
CA LEU A 30 19.63 -20.93 17.27
C LEU A 30 19.06 -19.49 17.30
N VAL A 31 19.49 -18.68 18.27
CA VAL A 31 19.09 -17.27 18.39
C VAL A 31 19.67 -16.47 17.23
N ASP A 32 20.94 -16.69 16.87
CA ASP A 32 21.58 -16.04 15.73
C ASP A 32 20.89 -16.39 14.41
N PHE A 33 20.55 -17.67 14.22
CA PHE A 33 19.77 -18.11 13.07
C PHE A 33 18.37 -17.50 13.01
N TYR A 34 17.70 -17.42 14.16
CA TYR A 34 16.39 -16.78 14.25
C TYR A 34 16.43 -15.29 13.91
N ASN A 35 17.45 -14.60 14.41
CA ASN A 35 17.64 -13.17 14.12
C ASN A 35 18.00 -12.92 12.64
N LEU A 36 18.84 -13.78 12.05
CA LEU A 36 19.14 -13.73 10.61
C LEU A 36 17.89 -13.95 9.77
N ASP A 37 17.12 -14.96 10.09
CA ASP A 37 15.88 -15.32 9.40
C ASP A 37 14.84 -14.20 9.47
N ALA A 38 14.66 -13.62 10.65
CA ALA A 38 13.73 -12.49 10.85
C ALA A 38 14.16 -11.23 10.08
N ASN A 39 15.48 -11.01 9.92
CA ASN A 39 15.99 -9.89 9.11
C ASN A 39 15.79 -10.15 7.61
N ASP A 40 16.06 -11.36 7.14
CA ASP A 40 15.86 -11.72 5.73
C ASP A 40 14.39 -11.56 5.31
N GLU A 41 13.48 -11.95 6.19
CA GLU A 41 12.02 -11.83 5.96
C GLU A 41 11.56 -10.37 5.91
N LYS A 42 12.06 -9.52 6.82
CA LYS A 42 11.78 -8.07 6.77
C LYS A 42 12.34 -7.44 5.50
N ASN A 43 13.55 -7.83 5.11
CA ASN A 43 14.18 -7.34 3.88
C ASN A 43 13.38 -7.73 2.63
N GLU A 44 12.80 -8.94 2.58
CA GLU A 44 11.94 -9.36 1.46
C GLU A 44 10.68 -8.47 1.35
N VAL A 45 10.02 -8.16 2.46
CA VAL A 45 8.85 -7.26 2.47
C VAL A 45 9.25 -5.85 2.05
N ALA A 46 10.36 -5.34 2.59
CA ALA A 46 10.87 -4.01 2.23
C ALA A 46 11.24 -3.92 0.74
N GLN A 47 11.88 -4.95 0.21
CA GLN A 47 12.26 -5.01 -1.20
C GLN A 47 11.04 -5.02 -2.12
N LYS A 48 10.03 -5.85 -1.83
CA LYS A 48 8.78 -5.89 -2.62
C LYS A 48 8.02 -4.57 -2.57
N SER A 49 8.02 -3.92 -1.41
CA SER A 49 7.42 -2.59 -1.24
C SER A 49 8.20 -1.54 -2.04
N ALA A 50 9.53 -1.58 -2.03
CA ALA A 50 10.37 -0.68 -2.82
C ALA A 50 10.13 -0.83 -4.32
N GLU A 51 10.13 -2.06 -4.84
CA GLU A 51 9.86 -2.36 -6.25
C GLU A 51 8.49 -1.79 -6.68
N PHE A 52 7.45 -2.00 -5.86
CA PHE A 52 6.12 -1.46 -6.14
C PHE A 52 6.09 0.07 -6.14
N ILE A 53 6.73 0.70 -5.14
CA ILE A 53 6.78 2.17 -5.04
C ILE A 53 7.57 2.74 -6.23
N ASP A 54 8.70 2.14 -6.61
CA ASP A 54 9.52 2.61 -7.73
C ASP A 54 8.77 2.53 -9.07
N GLU A 55 8.01 1.46 -9.30
CA GLU A 55 7.12 1.36 -10.47
C GLU A 55 6.11 2.50 -10.49
N ARG A 56 5.47 2.79 -9.34
CA ARG A 56 4.48 3.87 -9.22
C ARG A 56 5.10 5.24 -9.42
N ILE A 57 6.29 5.48 -8.86
CA ILE A 57 7.06 6.72 -9.07
C ILE A 57 7.34 6.92 -10.57
N GLY A 58 7.75 5.87 -11.29
CA GLY A 58 8.00 5.95 -12.73
C GLY A 58 6.76 6.31 -13.55
N ILE A 59 5.58 5.82 -13.16
CA ILE A 59 4.31 6.18 -13.80
C ILE A 59 3.95 7.64 -13.52
N ILE A 60 3.94 8.03 -12.24
CA ILE A 60 3.57 9.38 -11.83
C ILE A 60 4.52 10.44 -12.36
N ASN A 61 5.81 10.16 -12.43
CA ASN A 61 6.79 11.09 -13.01
C ASN A 61 6.49 11.41 -14.48
N ARG A 62 6.12 10.40 -15.27
CA ARG A 62 5.70 10.61 -16.66
C ARG A 62 4.40 11.41 -16.77
N GLU A 63 3.42 11.09 -15.93
CA GLU A 63 2.16 11.82 -15.89
C GLU A 63 2.33 13.28 -15.44
N LEU A 64 3.25 13.54 -14.50
CA LEU A 64 3.60 14.88 -14.04
C LEU A 64 4.24 15.70 -15.18
N GLY A 65 5.25 15.12 -15.86
CA GLY A 65 5.89 15.79 -17.00
C GLY A 65 4.91 16.14 -18.11
N THR A 66 3.91 15.28 -18.37
CA THR A 66 2.83 15.59 -19.32
C THR A 66 2.00 16.80 -18.86
N ALA A 67 1.57 16.80 -17.60
CA ALA A 67 0.76 17.89 -17.05
C ALA A 67 1.53 19.21 -16.97
N GLU A 68 2.84 19.19 -16.71
CA GLU A 68 3.72 20.36 -16.73
C GLU A 68 3.84 20.93 -18.14
N THR A 69 3.99 20.08 -19.14
CA THR A 69 4.03 20.48 -20.55
C THR A 69 2.71 21.10 -20.98
N GLU A 70 1.58 20.45 -20.65
CA GLU A 70 0.24 20.98 -20.93
C GLU A 70 0.01 22.35 -20.28
N LEU A 71 0.48 22.53 -19.04
CA LEU A 71 0.37 23.79 -18.32
C LEU A 71 1.23 24.89 -18.96
N ALA A 72 2.45 24.55 -19.38
CA ALA A 72 3.33 25.49 -20.07
C ALA A 72 2.77 25.92 -21.43
N ASP A 73 2.29 24.97 -22.21
CA ASP A 73 1.65 25.22 -23.51
C ASP A 73 0.38 26.07 -23.37
N PHE A 74 -0.41 25.80 -22.32
CA PHE A 74 -1.60 26.61 -22.04
C PHE A 74 -1.25 28.02 -21.68
N LYS A 75 -0.28 28.25 -20.77
CA LYS A 75 0.20 29.60 -20.40
C LYS A 75 0.71 30.39 -21.61
N GLN A 76 1.44 29.71 -22.49
CA GLN A 76 1.97 30.33 -23.69
C GLN A 76 0.85 30.77 -24.67
N ARG A 77 -0.19 29.94 -24.82
CA ARG A 77 -1.31 30.22 -25.75
C ARG A 77 -2.32 31.23 -25.23
N SER A 78 -2.56 31.30 -23.93
CA SER A 78 -3.72 32.00 -23.36
C SER A 78 -3.42 33.38 -22.75
N GLY A 79 -2.18 33.69 -22.37
CA GLY A 79 -1.78 35.04 -21.89
C GLY A 79 -2.51 35.55 -20.63
N LEU A 80 -3.02 34.65 -19.77
CA LEU A 80 -3.93 34.97 -18.65
C LEU A 80 -3.21 35.56 -17.44
N THR A 81 -3.70 36.69 -16.93
CA THR A 81 -3.12 37.37 -15.75
C THR A 81 -4.09 37.76 -14.63
N ASP A 82 -5.45 37.76 -14.77
CA ASP A 82 -6.30 38.19 -13.65
C ASP A 82 -7.73 37.62 -13.61
N LEU A 83 -8.22 37.38 -12.40
CA LEU A 83 -9.52 36.80 -12.04
C LEU A 83 -10.38 37.79 -11.22
N THR A 84 -11.67 37.89 -11.48
CA THR A 84 -12.61 38.65 -10.65
C THR A 84 -12.92 37.93 -9.33
N SER A 85 -13.17 38.69 -8.25
CA SER A 85 -13.24 38.20 -6.87
C SER A 85 -14.24 37.04 -6.64
N ASP A 86 -15.40 37.04 -7.30
CA ASP A 86 -16.42 35.98 -7.14
C ASP A 86 -16.05 34.70 -7.87
N ALA A 87 -15.43 34.80 -9.02
CA ALA A 87 -14.86 33.65 -9.73
C ALA A 87 -13.73 33.04 -8.92
N ARG A 88 -12.92 33.85 -8.25
CA ARG A 88 -11.83 33.42 -7.40
C ARG A 88 -12.30 32.59 -6.18
N LEU A 89 -13.36 33.03 -5.48
CA LEU A 89 -13.94 32.26 -4.36
C LEU A 89 -14.57 30.96 -4.80
N ALA A 90 -15.30 30.95 -5.88
CA ALA A 90 -15.88 29.71 -6.42
C ALA A 90 -14.79 28.75 -6.92
N LEU A 91 -13.69 29.29 -7.43
CA LEU A 91 -12.52 28.56 -7.85
C LEU A 91 -11.75 27.97 -6.67
N GLU A 92 -11.59 28.72 -5.60
CA GLU A 92 -10.92 28.28 -4.37
C GLU A 92 -11.66 27.09 -3.75
N GLU A 93 -12.97 27.16 -3.66
CA GLU A 93 -13.80 26.02 -3.20
C GLU A 93 -13.79 24.85 -4.20
N SER A 94 -13.90 25.11 -5.49
CA SER A 94 -13.78 24.08 -6.52
C SER A 94 -12.40 23.40 -6.47
N SER A 95 -11.33 24.20 -6.27
CA SER A 95 -9.96 23.71 -6.11
C SER A 95 -9.83 22.71 -4.96
N LYS A 96 -10.43 23.03 -3.83
CA LYS A 96 -10.44 22.16 -2.65
C LYS A 96 -11.11 20.82 -2.89
N TYR A 97 -12.25 20.81 -3.57
CA TYR A 97 -12.94 19.56 -3.90
C TYR A 97 -12.17 18.74 -4.95
N GLU A 98 -11.51 19.39 -5.89
CA GLU A 98 -10.72 18.67 -6.88
C GLU A 98 -9.40 18.13 -6.30
N GLN A 99 -8.80 18.84 -5.36
CA GLN A 99 -7.69 18.29 -4.58
C GLN A 99 -8.13 17.02 -3.86
N GLN A 100 -9.26 17.07 -3.15
CA GLN A 100 -9.84 15.91 -2.49
C GLN A 100 -10.19 14.78 -3.48
N LEU A 101 -10.74 15.13 -4.65
CA LEU A 101 -11.01 14.16 -5.72
C LEU A 101 -9.76 13.44 -6.16
N THR A 102 -8.66 14.12 -6.28
CA THR A 102 -7.43 13.53 -6.78
C THR A 102 -6.67 12.79 -5.69
N GLU A 103 -6.74 13.23 -4.44
CA GLU A 103 -6.31 12.41 -3.29
C GLU A 103 -7.10 11.09 -3.27
N ASN A 104 -8.44 11.19 -3.39
CA ASN A 104 -9.30 10.00 -3.42
C ASN A 104 -9.02 9.12 -4.65
N ALA A 105 -8.85 9.71 -5.83
CA ALA A 105 -8.50 8.97 -7.05
C ALA A 105 -7.14 8.27 -6.93
N THR A 106 -6.21 8.88 -6.24
CA THR A 106 -4.91 8.28 -5.91
C THR A 106 -5.06 7.05 -5.03
N GLN A 107 -5.80 7.19 -3.92
CA GLN A 107 -6.08 6.06 -3.04
C GLN A 107 -6.83 4.94 -3.79
N LEU A 108 -7.74 5.31 -4.67
CA LEU A 108 -8.50 4.38 -5.49
C LEU A 108 -7.57 3.56 -6.39
N ARG A 109 -6.64 4.19 -7.11
CA ARG A 109 -5.63 3.52 -7.95
C ARG A 109 -4.70 2.62 -7.13
N LEU A 110 -4.28 3.06 -5.95
CA LEU A 110 -3.44 2.25 -5.05
C LEU A 110 -4.19 1.00 -4.59
N VAL A 111 -5.44 1.15 -4.14
CA VAL A 111 -6.27 0.02 -3.69
C VAL A 111 -6.64 -0.90 -4.85
N GLU A 112 -6.89 -0.38 -6.06
CA GLU A 112 -7.09 -1.18 -7.27
C GLU A 112 -5.84 -1.98 -7.65
N SER A 113 -4.67 -1.38 -7.60
CA SER A 113 -3.40 -2.08 -7.84
C SER A 113 -3.20 -3.19 -6.82
N LEU A 114 -3.48 -2.90 -5.56
CA LEU A 114 -3.43 -3.88 -4.48
C LEU A 114 -4.44 -5.02 -4.69
N ARG A 115 -5.68 -4.70 -5.07
CA ARG A 115 -6.69 -5.71 -5.42
C ARG A 115 -6.21 -6.63 -6.54
N ASN A 116 -5.63 -6.05 -7.58
CA ASN A 116 -5.11 -6.83 -8.72
C ASN A 116 -3.95 -7.72 -8.28
N TYR A 117 -3.07 -7.22 -7.41
CA TYR A 117 -1.97 -8.00 -6.84
C TYR A 117 -2.48 -9.19 -6.01
N VAL A 118 -3.41 -8.94 -5.09
CA VAL A 118 -3.97 -9.97 -4.18
C VAL A 118 -4.79 -11.01 -4.95
N ASN A 119 -5.49 -10.60 -6.00
CA ASN A 119 -6.31 -11.51 -6.81
C ASN A 119 -5.49 -12.31 -7.83
N ASN A 120 -4.24 -11.95 -8.08
CA ASN A 120 -3.38 -12.70 -8.98
C ASN A 120 -2.99 -14.05 -8.35
N PRO A 121 -3.31 -15.19 -8.99
CA PRO A 121 -2.94 -16.51 -8.45
C PRO A 121 -1.43 -16.72 -8.31
N LYS A 122 -0.63 -16.04 -9.12
CA LYS A 122 0.84 -16.11 -9.04
C LYS A 122 1.38 -15.56 -7.73
N ASN A 123 0.68 -14.61 -7.13
CA ASN A 123 1.08 -13.94 -5.89
C ASN A 123 0.45 -14.60 -4.63
N ALA A 124 -0.15 -15.80 -4.77
CA ALA A 124 -0.90 -16.44 -3.69
C ALA A 124 -0.07 -16.70 -2.41
N ASN A 125 1.24 -16.92 -2.58
CA ASN A 125 2.17 -17.20 -1.50
C ASN A 125 3.24 -16.12 -1.34
N GLU A 126 3.03 -14.95 -1.96
CA GLU A 126 3.94 -13.80 -1.84
C GLU A 126 3.40 -12.76 -0.85
N VAL A 127 4.33 -12.08 -0.18
CA VAL A 127 4.00 -10.99 0.73
C VAL A 127 3.34 -9.84 -0.05
N ILE A 128 2.31 -9.27 0.54
CA ILE A 128 1.62 -8.13 -0.03
C ILE A 128 2.40 -6.87 0.37
N PRO A 129 2.70 -5.95 -0.57
CA PRO A 129 3.33 -4.68 -0.23
C PRO A 129 2.47 -3.91 0.80
N ALA A 130 3.01 -3.66 1.98
CA ALA A 130 2.27 -3.03 3.08
C ALA A 130 2.41 -1.51 3.12
N ASN A 131 3.58 -0.98 2.70
CA ASN A 131 3.94 0.44 2.84
C ASN A 131 3.71 1.25 1.56
N VAL A 132 2.59 1.06 0.90
CA VAL A 132 2.27 1.71 -0.39
C VAL A 132 1.53 3.06 -0.25
N GLY A 133 1.47 3.64 0.94
CA GLY A 133 0.80 4.93 1.16
C GLY A 133 -0.72 4.82 1.30
N LEU A 134 -1.23 3.68 1.73
CA LEU A 134 -2.65 3.49 2.05
C LEU A 134 -3.02 4.35 3.26
N GLN A 135 -4.14 5.07 3.16
CA GLN A 135 -4.68 5.85 4.27
C GLN A 135 -5.51 4.99 5.24
N ASP A 136 -6.04 3.87 4.77
CA ASP A 136 -6.83 2.95 5.60
C ASP A 136 -5.91 2.11 6.49
N GLN A 137 -5.87 2.47 7.78
CA GLN A 137 -5.05 1.79 8.79
C GLN A 137 -5.52 0.35 9.05
N ASN A 138 -6.82 0.08 8.92
CA ASN A 138 -7.36 -1.26 9.12
C ASN A 138 -6.86 -2.20 8.00
N LEU A 139 -6.93 -1.75 6.75
CA LEU A 139 -6.40 -2.51 5.62
C LEU A 139 -4.89 -2.76 5.79
N GLY A 140 -4.13 -1.74 6.19
CA GLY A 140 -2.70 -1.89 6.48
C GLY A 140 -2.43 -2.93 7.58
N SER A 141 -3.20 -2.92 8.66
CA SER A 141 -3.09 -3.88 9.76
C SER A 141 -3.37 -5.32 9.31
N ILE A 142 -4.44 -5.53 8.54
CA ILE A 142 -4.83 -6.85 8.04
C ILE A 142 -3.76 -7.40 7.06
N ILE A 143 -3.19 -6.55 6.20
CA ILE A 143 -2.09 -6.92 5.31
C ILE A 143 -0.87 -7.35 6.11
N ASN A 144 -0.50 -6.61 7.15
CA ASN A 144 0.63 -6.96 8.01
C ASN A 144 0.42 -8.31 8.71
N GLN A 145 -0.78 -8.58 9.21
CA GLN A 145 -1.12 -9.88 9.81
C GLN A 145 -1.01 -11.02 8.78
N TYR A 146 -1.52 -10.81 7.58
CA TYR A 146 -1.38 -11.78 6.49
C TYR A 146 0.07 -12.05 6.15
N ASN A 147 0.89 -11.00 5.99
CA ASN A 147 2.30 -11.11 5.71
C ASN A 147 3.04 -11.88 6.83
N THR A 148 2.74 -11.58 8.09
CA THR A 148 3.32 -12.28 9.25
C THR A 148 3.02 -13.79 9.18
N MET A 149 1.80 -14.18 8.80
CA MET A 149 1.45 -15.59 8.65
C MET A 149 2.20 -16.27 7.50
N LEU A 150 2.38 -15.59 6.37
CA LEU A 150 3.19 -16.10 5.26
C LEU A 150 4.66 -16.31 5.65
N ILE A 151 5.19 -15.36 6.39
CA ILE A 151 6.56 -15.41 6.92
C ILE A 151 6.70 -16.63 7.86
N GLU A 152 5.77 -16.79 8.79
CA GLU A 152 5.76 -17.93 9.70
C GLU A 152 5.63 -19.27 8.95
N ARG A 153 4.81 -19.33 7.91
CA ARG A 153 4.72 -20.50 7.02
C ARG A 153 6.08 -20.83 6.40
N LYS A 154 6.74 -19.83 5.84
CA LYS A 154 8.06 -19.98 5.22
C LYS A 154 9.09 -20.49 6.24
N ARG A 155 9.04 -19.98 7.48
CA ARG A 155 9.88 -20.45 8.58
C ARG A 155 9.62 -21.91 8.93
N LEU A 156 8.35 -22.30 9.03
CA LEU A 156 7.97 -23.69 9.34
C LEU A 156 8.41 -24.66 8.24
N LEU A 157 8.31 -24.26 6.97
CA LEU A 157 8.71 -25.10 5.83
C LEU A 157 10.23 -25.33 5.73
N ARG A 158 11.07 -24.51 6.38
CA ARG A 158 12.52 -24.76 6.45
C ARG A 158 12.88 -25.95 7.34
N THR A 159 12.05 -26.25 8.33
CA THR A 159 12.30 -27.27 9.34
C THR A 159 11.31 -28.42 9.32
N SER A 160 10.24 -28.31 8.53
CA SER A 160 9.13 -29.26 8.50
C SER A 160 8.62 -29.48 7.07
N SER A 161 8.03 -30.63 6.82
CA SER A 161 7.37 -30.92 5.55
C SER A 161 5.98 -30.27 5.46
N GLU A 162 5.44 -30.18 4.24
CA GLU A 162 4.09 -29.65 4.00
C GLU A 162 2.97 -30.42 4.71
N ASN A 163 3.20 -31.71 5.01
CA ASN A 163 2.26 -32.57 5.72
C ASN A 163 2.29 -32.38 7.25
N ASN A 164 3.14 -31.53 7.77
CA ASN A 164 3.18 -31.23 9.20
C ASN A 164 1.86 -30.54 9.62
N PRO A 165 1.19 -30.99 10.70
CA PRO A 165 -0.05 -30.40 11.19
C PRO A 165 0.05 -28.89 11.45
N ALA A 166 1.21 -28.39 11.88
CA ALA A 166 1.45 -26.96 12.08
C ALA A 166 1.43 -26.18 10.75
N VAL A 167 1.99 -26.78 9.67
CA VAL A 167 1.97 -26.19 8.32
C VAL A 167 0.56 -26.22 7.74
N ILE A 168 -0.18 -27.31 7.95
CA ILE A 168 -1.58 -27.41 7.50
C ILE A 168 -2.45 -26.34 8.21
N ASN A 169 -2.29 -26.19 9.52
CA ASN A 169 -3.04 -25.21 10.29
C ASN A 169 -2.74 -23.76 9.84
N ILE A 170 -1.48 -23.42 9.60
CA ILE A 170 -1.12 -22.09 9.15
C ILE A 170 -1.60 -21.83 7.74
N ASN A 171 -1.60 -22.82 6.84
CA ASN A 171 -2.15 -22.71 5.50
C ASN A 171 -3.65 -22.37 5.54
N THR A 172 -4.44 -23.05 6.38
CA THR A 172 -5.86 -22.73 6.58
C THR A 172 -6.05 -21.31 7.11
N GLY A 173 -5.19 -20.88 8.05
CA GLY A 173 -5.19 -19.49 8.55
C GLY A 173 -4.86 -18.47 7.46
N ILE A 174 -3.86 -18.75 6.62
CA ILE A 174 -3.47 -17.90 5.48
C ILE A 174 -4.61 -17.77 4.48
N GLU A 175 -5.29 -18.86 4.13
CA GLU A 175 -6.46 -18.81 3.23
C GLU A 175 -7.58 -17.95 3.80
N SER A 176 -7.91 -18.14 5.07
CA SER A 176 -8.91 -17.33 5.76
C SER A 176 -8.52 -15.85 5.80
N MET A 177 -7.26 -15.56 6.12
CA MET A 177 -6.75 -14.19 6.17
C MET A 177 -6.69 -13.55 4.79
N ARG A 178 -6.32 -14.31 3.73
CA ARG A 178 -6.37 -13.85 2.35
C ARG A 178 -7.78 -13.44 1.94
N HIS A 179 -8.78 -14.23 2.30
CA HIS A 179 -10.17 -13.89 2.07
C HIS A 179 -10.58 -12.59 2.79
N ASN A 180 -10.10 -12.40 4.04
CA ASN A 180 -10.32 -11.17 4.79
C ASN A 180 -9.67 -9.96 4.10
N VAL A 181 -8.43 -10.10 3.62
CA VAL A 181 -7.75 -9.04 2.84
C VAL A 181 -8.57 -8.70 1.60
N GLN A 182 -8.98 -9.68 0.81
CA GLN A 182 -9.78 -9.47 -0.40
C GLN A 182 -11.11 -8.76 -0.09
N THR A 183 -11.80 -9.17 0.95
CA THR A 183 -13.07 -8.57 1.38
C THR A 183 -12.85 -7.12 1.84
N THR A 184 -11.82 -6.87 2.61
CA THR A 184 -11.48 -5.53 3.11
C THR A 184 -11.06 -4.60 1.97
N VAL A 185 -10.21 -5.06 1.06
CA VAL A 185 -9.81 -4.31 -0.15
C VAL A 185 -11.03 -3.91 -0.98
N ASN A 186 -11.95 -4.85 -1.20
CA ASN A 186 -13.18 -4.56 -1.94
C ASN A 186 -14.12 -3.59 -1.20
N SER A 187 -14.14 -3.64 0.13
CA SER A 187 -14.93 -2.71 0.94
C SER A 187 -14.34 -1.30 0.92
N VAL A 188 -13.03 -1.18 1.07
CA VAL A 188 -12.30 0.10 0.96
C VAL A 188 -12.50 0.70 -0.44
N LEU A 189 -12.36 -0.11 -1.48
CA LEU A 189 -12.58 0.31 -2.86
C LEU A 189 -13.98 0.91 -3.05
N ARG A 190 -15.02 0.21 -2.57
CA ARG A 190 -16.40 0.72 -2.61
C ARG A 190 -16.57 2.02 -1.82
N GLY A 191 -15.96 2.12 -0.65
CA GLY A 191 -15.96 3.34 0.15
C GLY A 191 -15.36 4.53 -0.60
N LEU A 192 -14.19 4.32 -1.24
CA LEU A 192 -13.51 5.34 -2.05
C LEU A 192 -14.33 5.73 -3.29
N GLN A 193 -15.01 4.77 -3.95
CA GLN A 193 -15.90 5.05 -5.08
C GLN A 193 -17.11 5.89 -4.68
N ILE A 194 -17.69 5.61 -3.51
CA ILE A 194 -18.80 6.42 -2.96
C ILE A 194 -18.29 7.83 -2.63
N ALA A 195 -17.12 7.95 -2.00
CA ALA A 195 -16.50 9.23 -1.70
C ALA A 195 -16.22 10.03 -2.98
N GLN A 196 -15.68 9.38 -4.01
CA GLN A 196 -15.46 10.00 -5.32
C GLN A 196 -16.74 10.56 -5.91
N SER A 197 -17.82 9.77 -5.95
CA SER A 197 -19.12 10.21 -6.48
C SER A 197 -19.69 11.39 -5.69
N ASN A 198 -19.49 11.42 -4.39
CA ASN A 198 -19.91 12.55 -3.53
C ASN A 198 -19.09 13.82 -3.81
N LEU A 199 -17.78 13.68 -3.90
CA LEU A 199 -16.87 14.79 -4.22
C LEU A 199 -17.13 15.36 -5.61
N GLU A 200 -17.33 14.49 -6.61
CA GLU A 200 -17.71 14.93 -7.98
C GLU A 200 -19.03 15.70 -7.99
N ARG A 201 -19.97 15.29 -7.16
CA ARG A 201 -21.27 15.97 -7.05
C ARG A 201 -21.13 17.36 -6.43
N GLN A 202 -20.22 17.51 -5.44
CA GLN A 202 -19.91 18.79 -4.84
C GLN A 202 -19.12 19.68 -5.83
N ALA A 203 -18.10 19.14 -6.48
CA ALA A 203 -17.33 19.87 -7.50
C ALA A 203 -18.24 20.40 -8.61
N ARG A 204 -19.18 19.59 -9.13
CA ARG A 204 -20.15 20.02 -10.14
C ARG A 204 -21.07 21.16 -9.70
N LYS A 205 -21.41 21.28 -8.41
CA LYS A 205 -22.19 22.43 -7.90
C LYS A 205 -21.41 23.74 -8.01
N PHE A 206 -20.10 23.68 -7.82
CA PHE A 206 -19.23 24.85 -7.96
C PHE A 206 -18.90 25.13 -9.43
N GLU A 207 -18.74 24.11 -10.26
CA GLU A 207 -18.60 24.26 -11.71
C GLU A 207 -19.78 25.03 -12.34
N GLY A 208 -21.01 24.74 -11.90
CA GLY A 208 -22.20 25.48 -12.36
C GLY A 208 -22.17 26.98 -12.01
N ARG A 209 -21.45 27.37 -10.92
CA ARG A 209 -21.23 28.77 -10.56
C ARG A 209 -20.09 29.40 -11.34
N ILE A 210 -19.12 28.60 -11.78
CA ILE A 210 -17.97 29.05 -12.56
C ILE A 210 -18.26 29.16 -14.05
N SER A 211 -19.37 28.56 -14.52
CA SER A 211 -19.74 28.55 -15.96
C SER A 211 -19.93 29.93 -16.61
N SER A 212 -19.93 30.97 -15.81
CA SER A 212 -19.90 32.36 -16.29
C SER A 212 -18.46 32.93 -16.45
N ALA A 213 -17.43 32.20 -15.97
CA ALA A 213 -16.03 32.64 -16.12
C ALA A 213 -15.50 32.25 -17.53
N PRO A 214 -14.52 33.02 -18.06
CA PRO A 214 -13.92 32.69 -19.35
C PRO A 214 -13.44 31.25 -19.42
N GLN A 215 -13.77 30.56 -20.47
CA GLN A 215 -13.45 29.13 -20.65
C GLN A 215 -11.95 28.83 -20.52
N GLN A 216 -11.12 29.80 -20.89
CA GLN A 216 -9.65 29.70 -20.76
C GLN A 216 -9.17 29.61 -19.31
N GLU A 217 -9.84 30.32 -18.41
CA GLU A 217 -9.51 30.32 -16.99
C GLU A 217 -9.85 29.01 -16.30
N LYS A 218 -10.97 28.41 -16.68
CA LYS A 218 -11.38 27.08 -16.25
C LYS A 218 -10.37 26.01 -16.69
N GLU A 219 -9.91 26.07 -17.94
CA GLU A 219 -8.94 25.14 -18.50
C GLU A 219 -7.59 25.24 -17.78
N PHE A 220 -7.10 26.49 -17.57
CA PHE A 220 -5.87 26.73 -16.81
C PHE A 220 -5.91 26.11 -15.42
N LEU A 221 -7.00 26.33 -14.70
CA LEU A 221 -7.15 25.81 -13.34
C LEU A 221 -7.22 24.28 -13.31
N THR A 222 -7.90 23.69 -14.28
CA THR A 222 -7.97 22.22 -14.39
C THR A 222 -6.59 21.62 -14.60
N ILE A 223 -5.80 22.18 -15.53
CA ILE A 223 -4.44 21.71 -15.83
C ILE A 223 -3.50 21.97 -14.64
N SER A 224 -3.56 23.18 -14.06
CA SER A 224 -2.72 23.55 -12.91
C SER A 224 -2.95 22.63 -11.71
N ARG A 225 -4.21 22.27 -11.43
CA ARG A 225 -4.55 21.34 -10.37
C ARG A 225 -4.04 19.92 -10.64
N GLN A 226 -4.20 19.43 -11.85
CA GLN A 226 -3.69 18.11 -12.20
C GLN A 226 -2.17 18.05 -11.99
N GLN A 227 -1.46 19.10 -12.36
CA GLN A 227 -0.03 19.21 -12.12
C GLN A 227 0.31 19.21 -10.61
N GLU A 228 -0.36 20.05 -9.81
CA GLU A 228 -0.14 20.16 -8.36
C GLU A 228 -0.38 18.83 -7.63
N ILE A 229 -1.42 18.13 -8.03
CA ILE A 229 -1.80 16.85 -7.44
C ILE A 229 -0.81 15.73 -7.79
N LYS A 230 -0.38 15.68 -9.06
CA LYS A 230 0.64 14.73 -9.49
C LYS A 230 1.98 15.02 -8.82
N ALA A 231 2.33 16.30 -8.63
CA ALA A 231 3.51 16.73 -7.90
C ALA A 231 3.45 16.30 -6.42
N THR A 232 2.32 16.52 -5.75
CA THR A 232 2.12 16.10 -4.36
C THR A 232 2.19 14.59 -4.21
N LEU A 233 1.58 13.85 -5.11
CA LEU A 233 1.65 12.39 -5.12
C LEU A 233 3.08 11.88 -5.36
N TYR A 234 3.81 12.50 -6.27
CA TYR A 234 5.21 12.17 -6.53
C TYR A 234 6.06 12.33 -5.27
N ILE A 235 5.92 13.46 -4.58
CA ILE A 235 6.63 13.74 -3.32
C ILE A 235 6.24 12.71 -2.24
N MET A 236 4.95 12.39 -2.10
CA MET A 236 4.49 11.40 -1.14
C MET A 236 5.09 10.01 -1.41
N LEU A 237 5.14 9.59 -2.66
CA LEU A 237 5.73 8.32 -3.03
C LEU A 237 7.25 8.29 -2.77
N LEU A 238 7.96 9.40 -3.05
CA LEU A 238 9.37 9.52 -2.69
C LEU A 238 9.60 9.40 -1.19
N GLN A 239 8.77 10.07 -0.38
CA GLN A 239 8.85 9.95 1.09
C GLN A 239 8.63 8.50 1.53
N LYS A 240 7.65 7.81 0.95
CA LYS A 240 7.39 6.41 1.28
C LYS A 240 8.53 5.48 0.86
N ARG A 241 9.20 5.78 -0.25
CA ARG A 241 10.40 5.05 -0.67
C ARG A 241 11.53 5.22 0.35
N GLU A 242 11.79 6.46 0.79
CA GLU A 242 12.82 6.73 1.79
C GLU A 242 12.49 6.10 3.15
N GLU A 243 11.23 6.18 3.60
CA GLU A 243 10.78 5.49 4.81
C GLU A 243 11.02 3.99 4.75
N ASN A 244 10.73 3.37 3.59
CA ASN A 244 10.93 1.94 3.38
C ASN A 244 12.41 1.54 3.28
N ALA A 245 13.28 2.46 2.86
CA ALA A 245 14.74 2.23 2.78
C ALA A 245 15.43 2.27 4.14
N ILE A 246 14.80 2.89 5.16
CA ILE A 246 15.36 3.07 6.51
C ILE A 246 14.88 1.95 7.46
N THR A 247 13.84 1.20 7.10
CA THR A 247 13.22 0.16 7.94
C THR A 247 13.80 -1.20 7.66
#